data_a31c26f8a394a60804c7df0dc1df200d
#
_entry.id   a31c26f8a394a60804c7df0dc1df200d
#
_cell.length_a   1.000
_cell.length_b   1.000
_cell.length_c   1.000
_cell.angle_alpha   90.00
_cell.angle_beta   90.00
_cell.angle_gamma   90.00
#
_symmetry.space_group_name_H-M   'P 1'
#
loop_
_entity.id
_entity.type
_entity.pdbx_description
1 polymer ?
#
loop_
_entity_poly.entity_id
_entity_poly.type
_entity_poly.pdbx_seq_one_letter_code
_entity_poly.pdbx_strand_id
1 'polypeptide(L)'
;MTGNIYGFDDTICAISTPPGVGGIAVARICGQDAISITDKIWQGKRLSDAKSHTAHLGTILAPDGSTLDEGVATVFRAPRSYTGQDTVEISVHGSRWIQRELISALVAAGARPAEPGEFTRRAFAAGRFDLSEAEAVADLIASSSKAAHRLAINQMRGSVSKQLESLRVQLVELASLLELELDFSEEDLEFASRTHLVELAEAVGSEISRLTKTYRTGTAIKEGIPVAIIGHTNAGKSSLLNALVGDERAIVSEIHGTTRDIVEDRIELGSYLIRLQDTAGLRQDTDDTIERIGIERSINAAVKAEIIIYMIDASSPATPAEIGAELTGANPDRIIYAINKTDLCRNTPALPHNAQPVELSIKNDTGLDTLRNAIIQKIEDFAGGANADLLITNARQAAALEAASNSNRALLAALRSGIPADLVAQDLRETLHHLATVTGSVTTPEILATIFSRFCVGK
;
A
#
# COMPACT_ATOMS: atom_id res chain seq x y z
N MET A 1 15.64 21.44 -21.49
CA MET A 1 14.31 21.90 -21.97
C MET A 1 13.41 20.68 -21.97
N THR A 2 12.76 20.40 -20.86
CA THR A 2 11.76 19.34 -20.74
C THR A 2 10.44 19.94 -21.22
N GLY A 3 10.11 19.71 -22.50
CA GLY A 3 8.81 20.05 -23.07
C GLY A 3 7.73 19.33 -22.28
N ASN A 4 6.62 20.04 -22.03
CA ASN A 4 5.42 19.54 -21.34
C ASN A 4 4.78 18.40 -22.18
N ILE A 5 5.31 17.17 -22.03
CA ILE A 5 4.90 15.98 -22.80
C ILE A 5 3.43 15.61 -22.54
N TYR A 6 2.83 16.14 -21.46
CA TYR A 6 1.49 15.76 -21.01
C TYR A 6 0.42 16.85 -21.21
N GLY A 7 0.73 18.02 -21.79
CA GLY A 7 -0.24 19.01 -22.25
C GLY A 7 -1.15 19.61 -21.16
N PHE A 8 -0.67 19.77 -19.93
CA PHE A 8 -1.44 20.39 -18.84
C PHE A 8 -1.35 21.91 -18.87
N ASP A 9 -1.97 22.53 -19.89
CA ASP A 9 -1.99 24.00 -20.06
C ASP A 9 -3.22 24.65 -19.37
N ASP A 10 -4.18 23.83 -18.93
CA ASP A 10 -5.40 24.27 -18.27
C ASP A 10 -5.26 24.38 -16.75
N THR A 11 -6.13 25.18 -16.14
CA THR A 11 -6.21 25.33 -14.69
C THR A 11 -7.36 24.50 -14.15
N ILE A 12 -7.09 23.69 -13.14
CA ILE A 12 -8.04 22.77 -12.52
C ILE A 12 -8.38 23.20 -11.10
N CYS A 13 -9.58 22.81 -10.64
CA CYS A 13 -10.01 23.01 -9.26
C CYS A 13 -10.78 21.80 -8.73
N ALA A 14 -10.65 21.56 -7.41
CA ALA A 14 -11.46 20.57 -6.70
C ALA A 14 -11.48 20.85 -5.19
N ILE A 15 -12.46 20.28 -4.48
CA ILE A 15 -12.42 20.18 -3.02
C ILE A 15 -11.41 19.08 -2.64
N SER A 16 -10.44 19.43 -1.80
CA SER A 16 -9.37 18.52 -1.36
C SER A 16 -9.61 17.88 0.01
N THR A 17 -10.61 18.36 0.75
CA THR A 17 -11.06 17.75 2.00
C THR A 17 -12.07 16.63 1.74
N PRO A 18 -12.22 15.65 2.65
CA PRO A 18 -13.22 14.59 2.52
C PRO A 18 -14.63 15.16 2.28
N PRO A 19 -15.50 14.47 1.51
CA PRO A 19 -16.86 14.91 1.28
C PRO A 19 -17.67 14.88 2.58
N GLY A 20 -18.42 15.95 2.86
CA GLY A 20 -19.25 16.03 4.05
C GLY A 20 -19.42 17.46 4.58
N VAL A 21 -19.99 17.55 5.78
CA VAL A 21 -20.12 18.80 6.54
C VAL A 21 -19.04 18.80 7.61
N GLY A 22 -18.28 19.89 7.72
CA GLY A 22 -17.23 20.05 8.71
C GLY A 22 -17.01 21.52 9.09
N GLY A 23 -16.11 21.80 10.01
CA GLY A 23 -15.75 23.17 10.35
C GLY A 23 -15.07 23.92 9.20
N ILE A 24 -14.25 23.19 8.41
CA ILE A 24 -13.47 23.76 7.31
C ILE A 24 -13.53 22.82 6.11
N ALA A 25 -13.58 23.39 4.90
CA ALA A 25 -13.31 22.73 3.64
C ALA A 25 -12.21 23.48 2.88
N VAL A 26 -11.39 22.77 2.13
CA VAL A 26 -10.31 23.34 1.31
C VAL A 26 -10.57 23.06 -0.16
N ALA A 27 -10.70 24.11 -0.97
CA ALA A 27 -10.64 24.02 -2.42
C ALA A 27 -9.21 24.26 -2.88
N ARG A 28 -8.72 23.42 -3.81
CA ARG A 28 -7.40 23.57 -4.44
C ARG A 28 -7.58 23.93 -5.90
N ILE A 29 -6.85 24.94 -6.34
CA ILE A 29 -6.77 25.42 -7.72
C ILE A 29 -5.33 25.29 -8.16
N CYS A 30 -5.09 24.71 -9.36
CA CYS A 30 -3.75 24.45 -9.86
C CYS A 30 -3.66 24.69 -11.36
N GLY A 31 -2.61 25.36 -11.82
CA GLY A 31 -2.35 25.63 -13.23
C GLY A 31 -1.74 27.01 -13.42
N GLN A 32 -1.45 27.38 -14.68
CA GLN A 32 -0.82 28.68 -15.00
C GLN A 32 -1.65 29.86 -14.57
N ASP A 33 -2.97 29.76 -14.62
CA ASP A 33 -3.93 30.81 -14.28
C ASP A 33 -4.53 30.65 -12.88
N ALA A 34 -4.00 29.76 -12.03
CA ALA A 34 -4.58 29.48 -10.71
C ALA A 34 -4.74 30.74 -9.85
N ILE A 35 -3.73 31.61 -9.84
CA ILE A 35 -3.73 32.83 -9.06
C ILE A 35 -4.68 33.86 -9.68
N SER A 36 -4.61 34.07 -11.02
CA SER A 36 -5.44 35.05 -11.72
C SER A 36 -6.92 34.70 -11.71
N ILE A 37 -7.27 33.42 -11.80
CA ILE A 37 -8.64 32.90 -11.66
C ILE A 37 -9.15 33.14 -10.24
N THR A 38 -8.33 32.83 -9.23
CA THR A 38 -8.71 33.05 -7.84
C THR A 38 -8.92 34.53 -7.53
N ASP A 39 -8.08 35.43 -8.03
CA ASP A 39 -8.23 36.87 -7.85
C ASP A 39 -9.57 37.42 -8.37
N LYS A 40 -10.23 36.77 -9.36
CA LYS A 40 -11.55 37.17 -9.88
C LYS A 40 -12.69 36.97 -8.88
N ILE A 41 -12.56 35.99 -8.00
CA ILE A 41 -13.58 35.64 -6.99
C ILE A 41 -13.14 36.03 -5.57
N TRP A 42 -12.01 36.73 -5.44
CA TRP A 42 -11.38 37.05 -4.18
C TRP A 42 -11.40 38.56 -3.91
N GLN A 43 -11.95 38.97 -2.76
CA GLN A 43 -11.94 40.34 -2.29
C GLN A 43 -11.07 40.47 -1.04
N GLY A 44 -9.98 41.19 -1.16
CA GLY A 44 -8.97 41.34 -0.15
C GLY A 44 -7.63 41.75 -0.75
N LYS A 45 -6.52 41.35 -0.16
CA LYS A 45 -5.20 41.52 -0.77
C LYS A 45 -5.14 40.73 -2.06
N ARG A 46 -4.69 41.34 -3.17
CA ARG A 46 -4.51 40.62 -4.44
C ARG A 46 -3.51 39.48 -4.27
N LEU A 47 -3.92 38.31 -4.66
CA LEU A 47 -3.10 37.09 -4.54
C LEU A 47 -1.95 37.09 -5.58
N SER A 48 -2.13 37.81 -6.69
CA SER A 48 -1.06 38.07 -7.67
C SER A 48 0.13 38.84 -7.06
N ASP A 49 -0.10 39.68 -6.04
CA ASP A 49 0.96 40.42 -5.34
C ASP A 49 1.49 39.63 -4.12
N ALA A 50 0.90 38.49 -3.80
CA ALA A 50 1.28 37.66 -2.65
C ALA A 50 2.58 36.91 -2.88
N LYS A 51 3.40 36.79 -1.85
CA LYS A 51 4.58 35.90 -1.86
C LYS A 51 4.13 34.46 -1.77
N SER A 52 4.92 33.57 -2.33
CA SER A 52 4.70 32.12 -2.18
C SER A 52 4.75 31.70 -0.70
N HIS A 53 3.92 30.73 -0.33
CA HIS A 53 3.81 30.19 1.03
C HIS A 53 3.31 31.23 2.04
N THR A 54 2.38 32.09 1.62
CA THR A 54 1.70 33.05 2.50
C THR A 54 0.19 32.86 2.46
N ALA A 55 -0.44 33.05 3.61
CA ALA A 55 -1.87 32.96 3.81
C ALA A 55 -2.49 34.34 3.95
N HIS A 56 -3.65 34.57 3.37
CA HIS A 56 -4.35 35.84 3.34
C HIS A 56 -5.81 35.62 3.67
N LEU A 57 -6.35 36.45 4.59
CA LEU A 57 -7.78 36.51 4.89
C LEU A 57 -8.46 37.38 3.83
N GLY A 58 -9.65 36.97 3.39
CA GLY A 58 -10.45 37.71 2.43
C GLY A 58 -11.84 37.15 2.27
N THR A 59 -12.64 37.85 1.46
CA THR A 59 -14.01 37.48 1.14
C THR A 59 -14.06 36.76 -0.23
N ILE A 60 -14.78 35.66 -0.29
CA ILE A 60 -15.04 34.93 -1.52
C ILE A 60 -16.36 35.38 -2.10
N LEU A 61 -16.38 35.68 -3.40
CA LEU A 61 -17.54 36.13 -4.11
C LEU A 61 -18.17 34.97 -4.92
N ALA A 62 -19.50 34.92 -4.90
CA ALA A 62 -20.28 34.09 -5.81
C ALA A 62 -20.28 34.69 -7.24
N PRO A 63 -20.70 33.94 -8.28
CA PRO A 63 -20.72 34.46 -9.66
C PRO A 63 -21.58 35.71 -9.90
N ASP A 64 -22.58 35.93 -9.06
CA ASP A 64 -23.44 37.13 -9.09
C ASP A 64 -22.83 38.34 -8.34
N GLY A 65 -21.62 38.20 -7.77
CA GLY A 65 -20.92 39.22 -7.00
C GLY A 65 -21.33 39.31 -5.54
N SER A 66 -22.28 38.50 -5.08
CA SER A 66 -22.62 38.43 -3.65
C SER A 66 -21.52 37.74 -2.83
N THR A 67 -21.46 38.05 -1.55
CA THR A 67 -20.54 37.37 -0.61
C THR A 67 -20.98 35.91 -0.46
N LEU A 68 -20.06 34.97 -0.80
CA LEU A 68 -20.27 33.56 -0.58
C LEU A 68 -19.80 33.15 0.82
N ASP A 69 -18.60 33.58 1.21
CA ASP A 69 -17.99 33.25 2.50
C ASP A 69 -16.81 34.15 2.79
N GLU A 70 -16.33 34.15 4.05
CA GLU A 70 -15.02 34.67 4.43
C GLU A 70 -14.06 33.48 4.62
N GLY A 71 -12.85 33.59 4.06
CA GLY A 71 -11.93 32.47 4.08
C GLY A 71 -10.47 32.88 4.00
N VAL A 72 -9.61 31.87 3.98
CA VAL A 72 -8.16 32.06 3.90
C VAL A 72 -7.63 31.44 2.62
N ALA A 73 -6.98 32.25 1.77
CA ALA A 73 -6.28 31.78 0.58
C ALA A 73 -4.79 31.65 0.87
N THR A 74 -4.22 30.48 0.57
CA THR A 74 -2.77 30.20 0.64
C THR A 74 -2.22 30.08 -0.77
N VAL A 75 -1.15 30.83 -1.07
CA VAL A 75 -0.55 30.88 -2.41
C VAL A 75 0.75 30.07 -2.45
N PHE A 76 0.88 29.19 -3.43
CA PHE A 76 2.08 28.43 -3.73
C PHE A 76 2.49 28.72 -5.17
N ARG A 77 3.69 29.30 -5.39
CA ARG A 77 4.21 29.59 -6.72
C ARG A 77 5.12 28.47 -7.23
N ALA A 78 5.01 28.19 -8.48
CA ALA A 78 5.90 27.28 -9.20
C ALA A 78 7.38 27.64 -8.98
N PRO A 79 8.30 26.65 -8.88
CA PRO A 79 8.05 25.21 -8.82
C PRO A 79 7.74 24.69 -7.38
N ARG A 80 7.64 25.56 -6.38
CA ARG A 80 7.49 25.20 -4.96
C ARG A 80 6.02 25.00 -4.57
N SER A 81 5.37 24.01 -5.21
CA SER A 81 4.01 23.57 -4.92
C SER A 81 3.93 22.06 -4.97
N TYR A 82 2.80 21.49 -4.62
CA TYR A 82 2.57 20.04 -4.71
C TYR A 82 2.72 19.51 -6.14
N THR A 83 2.12 20.21 -7.10
CA THR A 83 2.11 19.83 -8.52
C THR A 83 3.31 20.38 -9.31
N GLY A 84 4.12 21.27 -8.73
CA GLY A 84 5.15 22.03 -9.46
C GLY A 84 4.60 23.20 -10.26
N GLN A 85 3.27 23.41 -10.32
CA GLN A 85 2.59 24.55 -10.95
C GLN A 85 2.12 25.55 -9.90
N ASP A 86 1.71 26.77 -10.32
CA ASP A 86 1.05 27.71 -9.43
C ASP A 86 -0.20 27.09 -8.83
N THR A 87 -0.35 27.21 -7.51
CA THR A 87 -1.43 26.61 -6.77
C THR A 87 -1.98 27.59 -5.74
N VAL A 88 -3.29 27.65 -5.60
CA VAL A 88 -3.97 28.34 -4.52
C VAL A 88 -4.84 27.35 -3.76
N GLU A 89 -4.78 27.39 -2.44
CA GLU A 89 -5.69 26.65 -1.56
C GLU A 89 -6.57 27.66 -0.82
N ILE A 90 -7.89 27.51 -0.97
CA ILE A 90 -8.88 28.37 -0.32
C ILE A 90 -9.57 27.55 0.76
N SER A 91 -9.36 27.94 2.01
CA SER A 91 -10.07 27.38 3.16
C SER A 91 -11.34 28.19 3.43
N VAL A 92 -12.48 27.51 3.46
CA VAL A 92 -13.84 28.06 3.67
C VAL A 92 -14.55 27.26 4.75
N HIS A 93 -15.72 27.74 5.22
CA HIS A 93 -16.58 26.93 6.08
C HIS A 93 -17.06 25.69 5.35
N GLY A 94 -17.05 24.53 6.02
CA GLY A 94 -17.30 23.19 5.43
C GLY A 94 -18.76 22.85 5.13
N SER A 95 -19.59 23.85 4.78
CA SER A 95 -20.97 23.65 4.29
C SER A 95 -20.95 23.04 2.87
N ARG A 96 -21.77 22.02 2.62
CA ARG A 96 -21.92 21.44 1.27
C ARG A 96 -22.35 22.47 0.24
N TRP A 97 -23.15 23.46 0.64
CA TRP A 97 -23.59 24.52 -0.24
C TRP A 97 -22.42 25.44 -0.62
N ILE A 98 -21.63 25.89 0.35
CA ILE A 98 -20.45 26.74 0.12
C ILE A 98 -19.43 26.01 -0.78
N GLN A 99 -19.15 24.74 -0.51
CA GLN A 99 -18.23 23.93 -1.31
C GLN A 99 -18.66 23.87 -2.80
N ARG A 100 -19.96 23.63 -3.05
CA ARG A 100 -20.50 23.56 -4.40
C ARG A 100 -20.45 24.92 -5.12
N GLU A 101 -20.87 26.00 -4.44
CA GLU A 101 -20.89 27.35 -5.03
C GLU A 101 -19.45 27.84 -5.27
N LEU A 102 -18.48 27.53 -4.38
CA LEU A 102 -17.08 27.88 -4.58
C LEU A 102 -16.51 27.21 -5.86
N ILE A 103 -16.76 25.92 -6.06
CA ILE A 103 -16.35 25.24 -7.30
C ILE A 103 -17.03 25.86 -8.52
N SER A 104 -18.33 26.18 -8.43
CA SER A 104 -19.07 26.86 -9.51
C SER A 104 -18.46 28.23 -9.83
N ALA A 105 -18.11 29.02 -8.83
CA ALA A 105 -17.47 30.34 -9.01
C ALA A 105 -16.09 30.21 -9.67
N LEU A 106 -15.27 29.23 -9.26
CA LEU A 106 -13.96 28.96 -9.86
C LEU A 106 -14.09 28.53 -11.32
N VAL A 107 -15.08 27.68 -11.64
CA VAL A 107 -15.36 27.24 -13.01
C VAL A 107 -15.84 28.41 -13.88
N ALA A 108 -16.74 29.24 -13.36
CA ALA A 108 -17.19 30.45 -14.04
C ALA A 108 -16.04 31.46 -14.27
N ALA A 109 -15.04 31.49 -13.37
CA ALA A 109 -13.85 32.32 -13.49
C ALA A 109 -12.82 31.78 -14.50
N GLY A 110 -12.96 30.51 -14.97
CA GLY A 110 -12.13 29.90 -16.02
C GLY A 110 -11.33 28.65 -15.62
N ALA A 111 -11.55 28.09 -14.43
CA ALA A 111 -11.00 26.80 -14.07
C ALA A 111 -11.86 25.65 -14.63
N ARG A 112 -11.28 24.44 -14.69
CA ARG A 112 -12.00 23.19 -14.97
C ARG A 112 -12.05 22.32 -13.72
N PRO A 113 -13.12 21.55 -13.49
CA PRO A 113 -13.11 20.54 -12.44
C PRO A 113 -11.98 19.52 -12.69
N ALA A 114 -11.26 19.17 -11.62
CA ALA A 114 -10.20 18.17 -11.70
C ALA A 114 -10.77 16.75 -11.81
N GLU A 115 -10.08 15.90 -12.57
CA GLU A 115 -10.30 14.46 -12.59
C GLU A 115 -9.75 13.79 -11.32
N PRO A 116 -10.17 12.55 -10.99
CA PRO A 116 -9.55 11.78 -9.91
C PRO A 116 -8.04 11.67 -10.11
N GLY A 117 -7.27 11.95 -9.04
CA GLY A 117 -5.81 11.87 -9.05
C GLY A 117 -5.07 12.90 -9.93
N GLU A 118 -5.76 13.87 -10.51
CA GLU A 118 -5.15 14.76 -11.49
C GLU A 118 -4.05 15.65 -10.90
N PHE A 119 -4.16 16.11 -9.68
CA PHE A 119 -3.09 16.89 -9.04
C PHE A 119 -1.83 16.05 -8.87
N THR A 120 -1.95 14.77 -8.47
CA THR A 120 -0.81 13.86 -8.32
C THR A 120 -0.24 13.48 -9.70
N ARG A 121 -1.08 13.30 -10.72
CA ARG A 121 -0.64 13.09 -12.11
C ARG A 121 0.18 14.27 -12.64
N ARG A 122 -0.22 15.50 -12.34
CA ARG A 122 0.56 16.72 -12.66
C ARG A 122 1.89 16.78 -11.92
N ALA A 123 1.88 16.38 -10.63
CA ALA A 123 3.11 16.29 -9.84
C ALA A 123 4.09 15.26 -10.42
N PHE A 124 3.60 14.08 -10.84
CA PHE A 124 4.38 13.08 -11.56
C PHE A 124 4.94 13.63 -12.87
N ALA A 125 4.12 14.25 -13.72
CA ALA A 125 4.53 14.84 -14.99
C ALA A 125 5.56 15.96 -14.81
N ALA A 126 5.50 16.70 -13.71
CA ALA A 126 6.48 17.71 -13.34
C ALA A 126 7.76 17.15 -12.68
N GLY A 127 7.89 15.81 -12.57
CA GLY A 127 9.04 15.16 -11.94
C GLY A 127 9.15 15.39 -10.42
N ARG A 128 8.04 15.76 -9.75
CA ARG A 128 7.99 15.93 -8.28
C ARG A 128 7.98 14.60 -7.57
N PHE A 129 7.37 13.61 -8.18
CA PHE A 129 7.28 12.23 -7.75
C PHE A 129 7.53 11.32 -8.95
N ASP A 130 8.08 10.17 -8.70
CA ASP A 130 7.97 9.06 -9.64
C ASP A 130 6.63 8.30 -9.41
N LEU A 131 6.38 7.28 -10.22
CA LEU A 131 5.10 6.56 -10.14
C LEU A 131 4.93 5.77 -8.84
N SER A 132 6.02 5.21 -8.30
CA SER A 132 6.03 4.50 -7.02
C SER A 132 5.74 5.44 -5.85
N GLU A 133 6.35 6.63 -5.85
CA GLU A 133 6.11 7.68 -4.86
C GLU A 133 4.68 8.24 -4.96
N ALA A 134 4.17 8.43 -6.19
CA ALA A 134 2.80 8.86 -6.43
C ALA A 134 1.78 7.85 -5.88
N GLU A 135 1.96 6.55 -6.14
CA GLU A 135 1.13 5.48 -5.57
C GLU A 135 1.17 5.49 -4.03
N ALA A 136 2.35 5.73 -3.44
CA ALA A 136 2.51 5.80 -1.99
C ALA A 136 1.74 6.97 -1.34
N VAL A 137 1.45 8.07 -2.07
CA VAL A 137 0.57 9.15 -1.57
C VAL A 137 -0.85 8.62 -1.34
N ALA A 138 -1.38 7.78 -2.23
CA ALA A 138 -2.70 7.17 -2.04
C ALA A 138 -2.70 6.20 -0.85
N ASP A 139 -1.65 5.40 -0.72
CA ASP A 139 -1.47 4.46 0.39
C ASP A 139 -1.36 5.17 1.74
N LEU A 140 -0.67 6.31 1.77
CA LEU A 140 -0.55 7.14 2.97
C LEU A 140 -1.91 7.66 3.46
N ILE A 141 -2.77 8.09 2.53
CA ILE A 141 -4.10 8.59 2.86
C ILE A 141 -5.01 7.45 3.35
N ALA A 142 -4.90 6.27 2.74
CA ALA A 142 -5.68 5.10 3.08
C ALA A 142 -5.15 4.35 4.32
N SER A 143 -3.98 4.73 4.85
CA SER A 143 -3.34 4.02 5.95
C SER A 143 -4.19 4.03 7.22
N SER A 144 -4.47 2.86 7.77
CA SER A 144 -5.32 2.66 8.95
C SER A 144 -4.56 2.07 10.15
N SER A 145 -3.22 1.95 10.06
CA SER A 145 -2.37 1.49 11.16
C SER A 145 -1.02 2.21 11.14
N LYS A 146 -0.32 2.22 12.28
CA LYS A 146 1.01 2.82 12.38
C LYS A 146 2.02 2.17 11.44
N ALA A 147 1.95 0.85 11.27
CA ALA A 147 2.84 0.11 10.37
C ALA A 147 2.57 0.46 8.90
N ALA A 148 1.30 0.51 8.47
CA ALA A 148 0.91 0.90 7.12
C ALA A 148 1.33 2.36 6.82
N HIS A 149 1.11 3.27 7.77
CA HIS A 149 1.54 4.67 7.65
C HIS A 149 3.06 4.78 7.48
N ARG A 150 3.86 4.10 8.33
CA ARG A 150 5.33 4.09 8.24
C ARG A 150 5.80 3.59 6.88
N LEU A 151 5.20 2.50 6.39
CA LEU A 151 5.53 1.92 5.10
C LEU A 151 5.24 2.91 3.95
N ALA A 152 4.05 3.52 3.93
CA ALA A 152 3.66 4.50 2.92
C ALA A 152 4.56 5.75 2.93
N ILE A 153 4.93 6.27 4.11
CA ILE A 153 5.86 7.41 4.24
C ILE A 153 7.24 7.06 3.67
N ASN A 154 7.76 5.86 3.95
CA ASN A 154 9.06 5.44 3.43
C ASN A 154 9.05 5.30 1.91
N GLN A 155 7.99 4.73 1.34
CA GLN A 155 7.82 4.63 -0.11
C GLN A 155 7.67 6.02 -0.75
N MET A 156 6.86 6.92 -0.17
CA MET A 156 6.72 8.31 -0.64
C MET A 156 8.04 9.10 -0.59
N ARG A 157 8.98 8.73 0.29
CA ARG A 157 10.35 9.28 0.36
C ARG A 157 11.33 8.62 -0.62
N GLY A 158 10.85 7.75 -1.49
CA GLY A 158 11.62 7.11 -2.55
C GLY A 158 12.50 5.95 -2.09
N SER A 159 12.13 5.22 -1.03
CA SER A 159 12.90 4.06 -0.59
C SER A 159 12.99 2.98 -1.67
N VAL A 160 11.88 2.66 -2.34
CA VAL A 160 11.83 1.70 -3.45
C VAL A 160 12.58 2.25 -4.67
N SER A 161 12.34 3.51 -5.02
CA SER A 161 12.95 4.17 -6.19
C SER A 161 14.48 4.22 -6.13
N LYS A 162 15.04 4.52 -4.95
CA LYS A 162 16.49 4.50 -4.72
C LYS A 162 17.09 3.11 -4.88
N GLN A 163 16.41 2.08 -4.40
CA GLN A 163 16.87 0.71 -4.54
C GLN A 163 16.85 0.28 -6.02
N LEU A 164 15.77 0.60 -6.74
CA LEU A 164 15.64 0.29 -8.16
C LEU A 164 16.68 1.06 -9.01
N GLU A 165 16.97 2.31 -8.67
CA GLU A 165 18.03 3.07 -9.36
C GLU A 165 19.42 2.45 -9.13
N SER A 166 19.69 1.93 -7.93
CA SER A 166 20.94 1.18 -7.68
C SER A 166 21.04 -0.07 -8.56
N LEU A 167 19.96 -0.81 -8.73
CA LEU A 167 19.92 -1.97 -9.64
C LEU A 167 20.07 -1.56 -11.10
N ARG A 168 19.43 -0.45 -11.49
CA ARG A 168 19.54 0.10 -12.84
C ARG A 168 20.98 0.46 -13.18
N VAL A 169 21.70 1.10 -12.26
CA VAL A 169 23.12 1.46 -12.46
C VAL A 169 23.96 0.23 -12.70
N GLN A 170 23.78 -0.85 -11.93
CA GLN A 170 24.50 -2.11 -12.11
C GLN A 170 24.19 -2.78 -13.47
N LEU A 171 22.93 -2.75 -13.92
CA LEU A 171 22.53 -3.28 -15.22
C LEU A 171 23.06 -2.41 -16.39
N VAL A 172 23.16 -1.09 -16.21
CA VAL A 172 23.77 -0.20 -17.20
C VAL A 172 25.27 -0.44 -17.30
N GLU A 173 25.94 -0.70 -16.17
CA GLU A 173 27.35 -1.11 -16.16
C GLU A 173 27.54 -2.41 -16.95
N LEU A 174 26.67 -3.43 -16.69
CA LEU A 174 26.66 -4.68 -17.44
C LEU A 174 26.44 -4.44 -18.94
N ALA A 175 25.51 -3.55 -19.32
CA ALA A 175 25.25 -3.19 -20.71
C ALA A 175 26.48 -2.59 -21.38
N SER A 176 27.15 -1.67 -20.69
CA SER A 176 28.36 -1.03 -21.23
C SER A 176 29.52 -2.01 -21.46
N LEU A 177 29.67 -2.98 -20.55
CA LEU A 177 30.68 -4.04 -20.69
C LEU A 177 30.38 -4.97 -21.88
N LEU A 178 29.10 -5.32 -22.10
CA LEU A 178 28.67 -6.11 -23.24
C LEU A 178 28.80 -5.36 -24.56
N GLU A 179 28.51 -4.08 -24.60
CA GLU A 179 28.71 -3.23 -25.80
C GLU A 179 30.19 -3.11 -26.18
N LEU A 180 31.08 -2.97 -25.18
CA LEU A 180 32.54 -2.99 -25.43
C LEU A 180 33.00 -4.36 -26.00
N GLU A 181 32.46 -5.48 -25.49
CA GLU A 181 32.78 -6.79 -26.03
C GLU A 181 32.32 -6.95 -27.50
N LEU A 182 31.18 -6.35 -27.85
CA LEU A 182 30.68 -6.35 -29.23
C LEU A 182 31.55 -5.48 -30.17
N ASP A 183 31.90 -4.27 -29.76
CA ASP A 183 32.68 -3.32 -30.60
C ASP A 183 34.11 -3.82 -30.91
N PHE A 184 34.70 -4.56 -29.99
CA PHE A 184 36.05 -5.10 -30.10
C PHE A 184 36.14 -6.59 -30.35
N SER A 185 35.02 -7.22 -30.73
CA SER A 185 34.92 -8.67 -31.00
C SER A 185 35.89 -9.15 -32.09
N GLU A 186 36.39 -8.25 -32.98
CA GLU A 186 37.37 -8.54 -34.04
C GLU A 186 38.82 -8.55 -33.52
N GLU A 187 39.09 -8.06 -32.30
CA GLU A 187 40.46 -7.89 -31.76
C GLU A 187 40.86 -8.94 -30.72
N ASP A 188 40.05 -9.98 -30.45
CA ASP A 188 40.27 -11.00 -29.41
C ASP A 188 40.55 -10.45 -28.00
N LEU A 189 40.04 -9.24 -27.68
CA LEU A 189 40.18 -8.60 -26.38
C LEU A 189 38.95 -8.86 -25.50
N GLU A 190 39.09 -9.63 -24.44
CA GLU A 190 38.07 -9.74 -23.38
C GLU A 190 38.17 -8.52 -22.46
N PHE A 191 37.24 -7.55 -22.58
CA PHE A 191 37.17 -6.35 -21.72
C PHE A 191 36.61 -6.62 -20.33
N ALA A 192 35.77 -7.64 -20.18
CA ALA A 192 35.30 -8.15 -18.89
C ALA A 192 35.33 -9.67 -18.87
N SER A 193 35.81 -10.25 -17.79
CA SER A 193 35.68 -11.70 -17.65
C SER A 193 34.20 -12.06 -17.60
N ARG A 194 33.78 -13.07 -18.36
CA ARG A 194 32.41 -13.56 -18.36
C ARG A 194 31.93 -13.91 -16.95
N THR A 195 32.83 -14.32 -16.07
CA THR A 195 32.57 -14.52 -14.66
C THR A 195 32.06 -13.26 -13.98
N HIS A 196 32.66 -12.10 -14.25
CA HIS A 196 32.23 -10.83 -13.66
C HIS A 196 30.83 -10.40 -14.15
N LEU A 197 30.52 -10.60 -15.45
CA LEU A 197 29.17 -10.34 -15.97
C LEU A 197 28.13 -11.24 -15.32
N VAL A 198 28.44 -12.51 -15.07
CA VAL A 198 27.56 -13.44 -14.36
C VAL A 198 27.37 -13.01 -12.92
N GLU A 199 28.42 -12.63 -12.18
CA GLU A 199 28.34 -12.17 -10.80
C GLU A 199 27.45 -10.92 -10.65
N LEU A 200 27.57 -9.95 -11.56
CA LEU A 200 26.71 -8.76 -11.57
C LEU A 200 25.23 -9.14 -11.82
N ALA A 201 24.97 -9.97 -12.82
CA ALA A 201 23.61 -10.41 -13.12
C ALA A 201 23.00 -11.25 -11.99
N GLU A 202 23.78 -12.07 -11.28
CA GLU A 202 23.36 -12.84 -10.09
C GLU A 202 23.02 -11.90 -8.93
N ALA A 203 23.85 -10.90 -8.65
CA ALA A 203 23.61 -9.93 -7.58
C ALA A 203 22.30 -9.16 -7.83
N VAL A 204 22.09 -8.66 -9.04
CA VAL A 204 20.84 -8.00 -9.44
C VAL A 204 19.66 -8.93 -9.33
N GLY A 205 19.76 -10.16 -9.85
CA GLY A 205 18.68 -11.14 -9.80
C GLY A 205 18.28 -11.56 -8.38
N SER A 206 19.25 -11.69 -7.49
CA SER A 206 19.03 -11.96 -6.07
C SER A 206 18.24 -10.84 -5.40
N GLU A 207 18.60 -9.59 -5.66
CA GLU A 207 17.93 -8.42 -5.08
C GLU A 207 16.52 -8.21 -5.66
N ILE A 208 16.31 -8.37 -6.97
CA ILE A 208 14.98 -8.36 -7.58
C ILE A 208 14.10 -9.45 -6.94
N SER A 209 14.62 -10.67 -6.79
CA SER A 209 13.90 -11.77 -6.16
C SER A 209 13.54 -11.47 -4.70
N ARG A 210 14.46 -10.85 -3.95
CA ARG A 210 14.22 -10.41 -2.58
C ARG A 210 13.08 -9.41 -2.52
N LEU A 211 13.11 -8.37 -3.36
CA LEU A 211 12.05 -7.35 -3.42
C LEU A 211 10.70 -7.95 -3.80
N THR A 212 10.66 -8.82 -4.82
CA THR A 212 9.43 -9.49 -5.26
C THR A 212 8.77 -10.28 -4.12
N LYS A 213 9.56 -11.01 -3.34
CA LYS A 213 9.05 -11.79 -2.19
C LYS A 213 8.44 -10.92 -1.09
N THR A 214 8.84 -9.65 -0.99
CA THR A 214 8.29 -8.74 0.03
C THR A 214 6.85 -8.32 -0.25
N TYR A 215 6.33 -8.53 -1.46
CA TYR A 215 4.98 -8.10 -1.85
C TYR A 215 3.89 -8.68 -0.96
N ARG A 216 3.97 -9.96 -0.61
CA ARG A 216 3.00 -10.62 0.28
C ARG A 216 2.95 -9.93 1.65
N THR A 217 4.10 -9.69 2.24
CA THR A 217 4.23 -9.00 3.53
C THR A 217 3.79 -7.55 3.45
N GLY A 218 4.22 -6.82 2.42
CA GLY A 218 3.85 -5.42 2.21
C GLY A 218 2.34 -5.24 2.05
N THR A 219 1.69 -6.08 1.26
CA THR A 219 0.23 -6.07 1.08
C THR A 219 -0.50 -6.40 2.37
N ALA A 220 -0.04 -7.41 3.13
CA ALA A 220 -0.64 -7.76 4.41
C ALA A 220 -0.54 -6.61 5.43
N ILE A 221 0.59 -5.92 5.51
CA ILE A 221 0.74 -4.75 6.40
C ILE A 221 -0.16 -3.59 5.96
N LYS A 222 -0.26 -3.34 4.65
CA LYS A 222 -1.07 -2.26 4.08
C LYS A 222 -2.56 -2.48 4.30
N GLU A 223 -3.07 -3.67 3.97
CA GLU A 223 -4.50 -3.98 3.96
C GLU A 223 -5.02 -4.55 5.29
N GLY A 224 -4.12 -4.89 6.18
CA GLY A 224 -4.38 -5.64 7.40
C GLY A 224 -3.98 -7.10 7.27
N ILE A 225 -3.36 -7.62 8.33
CA ILE A 225 -2.79 -8.97 8.36
C ILE A 225 -3.91 -9.98 8.56
N PRO A 226 -4.10 -10.95 7.64
CA PRO A 226 -5.15 -11.93 7.78
C PRO A 226 -4.81 -12.93 8.88
N VAL A 227 -5.69 -13.02 9.89
CA VAL A 227 -5.60 -13.93 11.03
C VAL A 227 -6.82 -14.85 11.04
N ALA A 228 -6.61 -16.16 11.10
CA ALA A 228 -7.65 -17.15 11.22
C ALA A 228 -7.72 -17.67 12.65
N ILE A 229 -8.94 -17.80 13.21
CA ILE A 229 -9.21 -18.48 14.48
C ILE A 229 -9.87 -19.81 14.16
N ILE A 230 -9.15 -20.90 14.38
CA ILE A 230 -9.58 -22.28 14.10
C ILE A 230 -9.56 -23.14 15.35
N GLY A 231 -10.18 -24.31 15.31
CA GLY A 231 -10.26 -25.28 16.38
C GLY A 231 -11.65 -25.88 16.51
N HIS A 232 -11.79 -26.91 17.34
CA HIS A 232 -13.02 -27.67 17.52
C HIS A 232 -14.22 -26.81 17.96
N THR A 233 -15.44 -27.36 17.79
CA THR A 233 -16.67 -26.78 18.31
C THR A 233 -16.54 -26.55 19.82
N ASN A 234 -17.07 -25.44 20.32
CA ASN A 234 -17.04 -25.06 21.73
C ASN A 234 -15.66 -24.80 22.35
N ALA A 235 -14.57 -24.72 21.57
CA ALA A 235 -13.25 -24.30 22.06
C ALA A 235 -13.21 -22.83 22.52
N GLY A 236 -14.23 -22.02 22.18
CA GLY A 236 -14.33 -20.62 22.58
C GLY A 236 -13.91 -19.62 21.51
N LYS A 237 -13.95 -20.00 20.23
CA LYS A 237 -13.55 -19.16 19.09
C LYS A 237 -14.34 -17.84 19.04
N SER A 238 -15.67 -17.91 19.11
CA SER A 238 -16.54 -16.71 19.10
C SER A 238 -16.33 -15.84 20.34
N SER A 239 -16.03 -16.45 21.49
CA SER A 239 -15.69 -15.71 22.71
C SER A 239 -14.34 -14.99 22.57
N LEU A 240 -13.34 -15.64 21.97
CA LEU A 240 -12.05 -15.02 21.70
C LEU A 240 -12.21 -13.85 20.72
N LEU A 241 -12.96 -14.05 19.64
CA LEU A 241 -13.26 -12.99 18.68
C LEU A 241 -13.85 -11.76 19.39
N ASN A 242 -14.90 -11.98 20.21
CA ASN A 242 -15.56 -10.89 20.94
C ASN A 242 -14.61 -10.21 21.95
N ALA A 243 -13.76 -10.97 22.63
CA ALA A 243 -12.78 -10.41 23.57
C ALA A 243 -11.70 -9.57 22.84
N LEU A 244 -11.25 -10.00 21.65
CA LEU A 244 -10.30 -9.24 20.87
C LEU A 244 -10.92 -7.98 20.25
N VAL A 245 -12.18 -8.05 19.79
CA VAL A 245 -12.90 -6.91 19.19
C VAL A 245 -13.41 -5.92 20.25
N GLY A 246 -13.77 -6.42 21.45
CA GLY A 246 -14.41 -5.61 22.50
C GLY A 246 -13.47 -4.59 23.14
N ASP A 247 -12.20 -4.89 23.27
CA ASP A 247 -11.21 -4.04 23.93
C ASP A 247 -10.57 -3.00 23.00
N GLU A 248 -10.51 -3.26 21.70
CA GLU A 248 -9.84 -2.38 20.72
C GLU A 248 -10.75 -2.16 19.50
N ARG A 249 -11.71 -1.25 19.62
CA ARG A 249 -12.48 -0.80 18.45
C ARG A 249 -11.55 -0.01 17.52
N ALA A 250 -11.04 -0.67 16.48
CA ALA A 250 -10.57 0.05 15.32
C ALA A 250 -11.69 0.98 14.84
N ILE A 251 -11.36 2.24 14.61
CA ILE A 251 -12.27 3.18 13.97
C ILE A 251 -12.52 2.61 12.57
N VAL A 252 -13.57 1.82 12.44
CA VAL A 252 -14.07 1.37 11.14
C VAL A 252 -14.60 2.62 10.46
N SER A 253 -13.82 3.20 9.56
CA SER A 253 -14.37 4.16 8.63
C SER A 253 -15.33 3.36 7.74
N GLU A 254 -16.62 3.61 7.87
CA GLU A 254 -17.63 3.16 6.92
C GLU A 254 -17.33 3.80 5.54
N ILE A 255 -16.43 3.19 4.79
CA ILE A 255 -16.35 3.46 3.35
C ILE A 255 -17.53 2.72 2.74
N HIS A 256 -18.65 3.42 2.60
CA HIS A 256 -19.82 2.97 1.86
C HIS A 256 -19.39 2.73 0.41
N GLY A 257 -19.40 1.46 -0.04
CA GLY A 257 -19.19 1.22 -1.46
C GLY A 257 -19.01 -0.21 -1.98
N THR A 258 -19.10 -1.27 -1.16
CA THR A 258 -19.10 -2.64 -1.71
C THR A 258 -20.03 -3.56 -0.93
N THR A 259 -21.28 -3.62 -1.39
CA THR A 259 -22.31 -4.57 -0.94
C THR A 259 -22.04 -5.92 -1.57
N ARG A 260 -21.22 -6.79 -0.97
CA ARG A 260 -21.20 -8.26 -1.13
C ARG A 260 -20.00 -8.97 -0.51
N ASP A 261 -19.11 -8.27 0.18
CA ASP A 261 -17.94 -8.91 0.76
C ASP A 261 -18.20 -9.37 2.19
N ILE A 262 -17.64 -10.53 2.52
CA ILE A 262 -17.64 -11.19 3.84
C ILE A 262 -17.35 -10.15 4.91
N VAL A 263 -18.18 -10.08 5.95
CA VAL A 263 -17.97 -9.18 7.09
C VAL A 263 -16.70 -9.62 7.82
N GLU A 264 -15.58 -9.01 7.49
CA GLU A 264 -14.31 -9.17 8.21
C GLU A 264 -14.27 -8.17 9.37
N ASP A 265 -14.04 -8.66 10.57
CA ASP A 265 -13.77 -7.78 11.71
C ASP A 265 -12.29 -7.34 11.65
N ARG A 266 -12.07 -6.03 11.77
CA ARG A 266 -10.74 -5.41 11.77
C ARG A 266 -10.45 -4.87 13.15
N ILE A 267 -9.29 -5.23 13.69
CA ILE A 267 -8.83 -4.72 14.99
C ILE A 267 -7.39 -4.21 14.86
N GLU A 268 -7.07 -3.16 15.60
CA GLU A 268 -5.70 -2.68 15.73
C GLU A 268 -5.03 -3.39 16.90
N LEU A 269 -3.88 -4.05 16.65
CA LEU A 269 -3.11 -4.73 17.67
C LEU A 269 -1.68 -4.18 17.65
N GLY A 270 -1.33 -3.41 18.66
CA GLY A 270 -0.07 -2.71 18.72
C GLY A 270 0.09 -1.69 17.58
N SER A 271 0.97 -1.95 16.63
CA SER A 271 1.21 -1.08 15.47
C SER A 271 0.55 -1.58 14.20
N TYR A 272 -0.13 -2.72 14.24
CA TYR A 272 -0.64 -3.43 13.07
C TYR A 272 -2.16 -3.50 13.06
N LEU A 273 -2.73 -3.45 11.86
CA LEU A 273 -4.12 -3.80 11.62
C LEU A 273 -4.18 -5.30 11.35
N ILE A 274 -5.04 -6.05 12.04
CA ILE A 274 -5.35 -7.44 11.73
C ILE A 274 -6.76 -7.57 11.19
N ARG A 275 -6.96 -8.50 10.24
CA ARG A 275 -8.25 -8.87 9.67
C ARG A 275 -8.58 -10.29 10.11
N LEU A 276 -9.63 -10.42 10.90
CA LEU A 276 -10.10 -11.71 11.37
C LEU A 276 -10.95 -12.36 10.27
N GLN A 277 -10.46 -13.48 9.72
CA GLN A 277 -11.12 -14.17 8.62
C GLN A 277 -12.25 -15.07 9.13
N ASP A 278 -13.34 -15.18 8.31
CA ASP A 278 -14.49 -16.07 8.50
C ASP A 278 -15.28 -15.84 9.80
N THR A 279 -15.46 -14.58 10.21
CA THR A 279 -16.25 -14.21 11.39
C THR A 279 -17.73 -14.58 11.25
N ALA A 280 -18.25 -14.74 10.02
CA ALA A 280 -19.64 -15.14 9.77
C ALA A 280 -19.92 -16.60 10.19
N GLY A 281 -18.94 -17.52 9.99
CA GLY A 281 -19.04 -18.88 10.48
C GLY A 281 -18.93 -19.01 12.00
N LEU A 282 -18.26 -18.05 12.65
CA LEU A 282 -18.08 -18.01 14.11
C LEU A 282 -19.31 -17.43 14.84
N ARG A 283 -20.16 -16.66 14.16
CA ARG A 283 -21.36 -16.02 14.75
C ARG A 283 -22.64 -16.89 14.66
N GLN A 284 -22.62 -17.98 13.90
CA GLN A 284 -23.75 -18.90 13.73
C GLN A 284 -23.42 -20.26 14.35
N ASP A 285 -23.57 -20.38 15.66
CA ASP A 285 -23.67 -21.67 16.36
C ASP A 285 -25.06 -22.26 16.06
N THR A 286 -25.20 -23.03 14.98
CA THR A 286 -26.41 -23.82 14.71
C THR A 286 -26.02 -25.25 14.38
N ASP A 287 -26.76 -26.14 15.11
CA ASP A 287 -26.53 -27.57 15.25
C ASP A 287 -26.55 -28.40 13.93
N ASP A 288 -25.80 -29.50 13.97
CA ASP A 288 -26.02 -30.85 13.42
C ASP A 288 -25.88 -31.22 11.94
N THR A 289 -25.46 -30.39 10.99
CA THR A 289 -25.10 -30.94 9.63
C THR A 289 -23.77 -30.43 9.08
N ILE A 290 -22.93 -29.84 9.90
CA ILE A 290 -21.91 -28.87 9.46
C ILE A 290 -20.47 -29.30 9.74
N GLU A 291 -20.23 -30.44 10.36
CA GLU A 291 -18.87 -30.83 10.77
C GLU A 291 -17.90 -30.98 9.57
N ARG A 292 -18.34 -31.57 8.46
CA ARG A 292 -17.50 -31.70 7.24
C ARG A 292 -17.30 -30.35 6.53
N ILE A 293 -18.33 -29.50 6.47
CA ILE A 293 -18.26 -28.16 5.88
C ILE A 293 -17.40 -27.24 6.78
N GLY A 294 -17.46 -27.44 8.10
CA GLY A 294 -16.62 -26.74 9.07
C GLY A 294 -15.13 -27.00 8.89
N ILE A 295 -14.75 -28.25 8.68
CA ILE A 295 -13.34 -28.65 8.45
C ILE A 295 -12.80 -28.06 7.15
N GLU A 296 -13.55 -28.15 6.04
CA GLU A 296 -13.13 -27.55 4.76
C GLU A 296 -12.98 -26.01 4.86
N ARG A 297 -13.87 -25.34 5.58
CA ARG A 297 -13.77 -23.90 5.83
C ARG A 297 -12.55 -23.56 6.69
N SER A 298 -12.30 -24.33 7.76
CA SER A 298 -11.12 -24.16 8.61
C SER A 298 -9.82 -24.34 7.83
N ILE A 299 -9.71 -25.35 6.99
CA ILE A 299 -8.54 -25.57 6.11
C ILE A 299 -8.37 -24.39 5.14
N ASN A 300 -9.45 -23.94 4.49
CA ASN A 300 -9.38 -22.82 3.56
C ASN A 300 -8.99 -21.51 4.27
N ALA A 301 -9.47 -21.28 5.48
CA ALA A 301 -9.08 -20.13 6.30
C ALA A 301 -7.59 -20.22 6.71
N ALA A 302 -7.14 -21.40 7.12
CA ALA A 302 -5.74 -21.65 7.47
C ALA A 302 -4.77 -21.38 6.30
N VAL A 303 -5.13 -21.81 5.09
CA VAL A 303 -4.30 -21.60 3.89
C VAL A 303 -4.17 -20.12 3.52
N LYS A 304 -5.24 -19.33 3.72
CA LYS A 304 -5.28 -17.91 3.38
C LYS A 304 -4.69 -16.99 4.46
N ALA A 305 -4.65 -17.44 5.71
CA ALA A 305 -4.16 -16.66 6.84
C ALA A 305 -2.63 -16.54 6.86
N GLU A 306 -2.15 -15.40 7.31
CA GLU A 306 -0.74 -15.21 7.64
C GLU A 306 -0.43 -15.66 9.07
N ILE A 307 -1.43 -15.62 9.97
CA ILE A 307 -1.32 -16.12 11.34
C ILE A 307 -2.55 -16.97 11.62
N ILE A 308 -2.33 -18.09 12.28
CA ILE A 308 -3.38 -19.03 12.66
C ILE A 308 -3.39 -19.13 14.18
N ILE A 309 -4.53 -18.84 14.79
CA ILE A 309 -4.76 -19.10 16.21
C ILE A 309 -5.58 -20.39 16.31
N TYR A 310 -4.92 -21.47 16.72
CA TYR A 310 -5.56 -22.76 16.90
C TYR A 310 -6.05 -22.90 18.35
N MET A 311 -7.38 -22.86 18.54
CA MET A 311 -8.04 -22.90 19.83
C MET A 311 -8.26 -24.34 20.31
N ILE A 312 -7.80 -24.63 21.52
CA ILE A 312 -7.95 -25.94 22.18
C ILE A 312 -8.74 -25.75 23.48
N ASP A 313 -9.74 -26.59 23.72
CA ASP A 313 -10.46 -26.66 25.00
C ASP A 313 -9.67 -27.53 26.00
N ALA A 314 -9.23 -26.94 27.11
CA ALA A 314 -8.50 -27.67 28.15
C ALA A 314 -9.30 -28.82 28.76
N SER A 315 -10.64 -28.74 28.78
CA SER A 315 -11.54 -29.76 29.34
C SER A 315 -11.77 -30.93 28.39
N SER A 316 -11.60 -30.73 27.06
CA SER A 316 -11.78 -31.76 26.04
C SER A 316 -10.75 -31.53 24.92
N PRO A 317 -9.45 -31.81 25.19
CA PRO A 317 -8.39 -31.46 24.25
C PRO A 317 -8.43 -32.36 23.01
N ALA A 318 -8.29 -31.74 21.83
CA ALA A 318 -8.10 -32.45 20.57
C ALA A 318 -6.80 -33.26 20.56
N THR A 319 -6.82 -34.40 19.90
CA THR A 319 -5.61 -35.22 19.70
C THR A 319 -4.64 -34.57 18.71
N PRO A 320 -3.33 -34.86 18.79
CA PRO A 320 -2.37 -34.35 17.80
C PRO A 320 -2.72 -34.72 16.35
N ALA A 321 -3.38 -35.85 16.12
CA ALA A 321 -3.82 -36.30 14.81
C ALA A 321 -4.96 -35.41 14.25
N GLU A 322 -5.94 -35.07 15.09
CA GLU A 322 -7.04 -34.17 14.72
C GLU A 322 -6.51 -32.76 14.43
N ILE A 323 -5.63 -32.23 15.29
CA ILE A 323 -4.96 -30.94 15.09
C ILE A 323 -4.20 -30.95 13.74
N GLY A 324 -3.45 -32.02 13.45
CA GLY A 324 -2.71 -32.15 12.20
C GLY A 324 -3.61 -32.21 10.96
N ALA A 325 -4.78 -32.83 11.06
CA ALA A 325 -5.74 -32.92 9.95
C ALA A 325 -6.35 -31.53 9.63
N GLU A 326 -6.72 -30.74 10.63
CA GLU A 326 -7.28 -29.38 10.47
C GLU A 326 -6.24 -28.37 9.99
N LEU A 327 -4.96 -28.58 10.29
CA LEU A 327 -3.85 -27.71 9.90
C LEU A 327 -3.08 -28.23 8.68
N THR A 328 -3.66 -29.17 7.91
CA THR A 328 -3.03 -29.70 6.72
C THR A 328 -2.66 -28.60 5.73
N GLY A 329 -1.36 -28.53 5.36
CA GLY A 329 -0.83 -27.52 4.44
C GLY A 329 -0.52 -26.16 5.08
N ALA A 330 -0.81 -25.95 6.36
CA ALA A 330 -0.42 -24.74 7.09
C ALA A 330 1.07 -24.79 7.45
N ASN A 331 1.75 -23.62 7.35
CA ASN A 331 3.12 -23.50 7.83
C ASN A 331 3.13 -23.47 9.37
N PRO A 332 3.85 -24.37 10.06
CA PRO A 332 3.93 -24.43 11.51
C PRO A 332 4.39 -23.10 12.16
N ASP A 333 5.27 -22.35 11.49
CA ASP A 333 5.80 -21.08 11.99
C ASP A 333 4.73 -19.99 12.14
N ARG A 334 3.56 -20.18 11.50
CA ARG A 334 2.43 -19.22 11.54
C ARG A 334 1.39 -19.57 12.59
N ILE A 335 1.54 -20.69 13.30
CA ILE A 335 0.52 -21.21 14.21
C ILE A 335 0.83 -20.75 15.64
N ILE A 336 -0.22 -20.26 16.32
CA ILE A 336 -0.25 -20.01 17.75
C ILE A 336 -1.27 -20.99 18.34
N TYR A 337 -0.82 -21.89 19.19
CA TYR A 337 -1.71 -22.79 19.92
C TYR A 337 -2.23 -22.10 21.18
N ALA A 338 -3.54 -21.94 21.29
CA ALA A 338 -4.19 -21.25 22.40
C ALA A 338 -5.08 -22.24 23.18
N ILE A 339 -4.68 -22.58 24.41
CA ILE A 339 -5.43 -23.47 25.29
C ILE A 339 -6.37 -22.63 26.14
N ASN A 340 -7.68 -22.73 25.85
CA ASN A 340 -8.72 -22.01 26.56
C ASN A 340 -9.37 -22.86 27.66
N LYS A 341 -10.11 -22.21 28.56
CA LYS A 341 -10.79 -22.80 29.70
C LYS A 341 -9.85 -23.40 30.73
N THR A 342 -8.69 -22.82 30.91
CA THR A 342 -7.71 -23.25 31.92
C THR A 342 -8.20 -23.08 33.37
N ASP A 343 -9.30 -22.36 33.55
CA ASP A 343 -10.05 -22.26 34.81
C ASP A 343 -10.78 -23.57 35.21
N LEU A 344 -11.12 -24.40 34.23
CA LEU A 344 -11.80 -25.67 34.46
C LEU A 344 -10.82 -26.84 34.62
N CYS A 345 -9.74 -26.84 33.88
CA CYS A 345 -8.75 -27.91 33.85
C CYS A 345 -7.39 -27.36 33.43
N ARG A 346 -6.31 -27.90 34.05
CA ARG A 346 -4.93 -27.56 33.68
C ARG A 346 -4.22 -28.67 32.88
N ASN A 347 -4.97 -29.40 32.07
CA ASN A 347 -4.34 -30.39 31.20
C ASN A 347 -3.74 -29.70 29.97
N THR A 348 -2.43 -29.78 29.85
CA THR A 348 -1.73 -29.36 28.61
C THR A 348 -1.72 -30.55 27.65
N PRO A 349 -2.45 -30.51 26.53
CA PRO A 349 -2.43 -31.59 25.53
C PRO A 349 -1.05 -31.69 24.88
N ALA A 350 -0.72 -32.85 24.33
CA ALA A 350 0.44 -32.99 23.49
C ALA A 350 0.22 -32.19 22.20
N LEU A 351 1.13 -31.24 21.92
CA LEU A 351 1.05 -30.40 20.72
C LEU A 351 2.02 -30.87 19.64
N PRO A 352 1.67 -30.67 18.35
CA PRO A 352 2.60 -30.92 17.26
C PRO A 352 3.89 -30.07 17.43
N HIS A 353 5.02 -30.59 16.98
CA HIS A 353 6.32 -29.89 16.93
C HIS A 353 6.83 -29.36 18.29
N ASN A 354 6.39 -29.91 19.41
CA ASN A 354 6.71 -29.42 20.77
C ASN A 354 6.46 -27.91 20.95
N ALA A 355 5.41 -27.40 20.32
CA ALA A 355 5.05 -25.99 20.40
C ALA A 355 4.69 -25.58 21.82
N GLN A 356 5.05 -24.37 22.19
CA GLN A 356 4.65 -23.77 23.46
C GLN A 356 3.26 -23.13 23.29
N PRO A 357 2.25 -23.59 24.05
CA PRO A 357 0.91 -23.00 23.96
C PRO A 357 0.80 -21.71 24.76
N VAL A 358 -0.15 -20.86 24.36
CA VAL A 358 -0.64 -19.76 25.17
C VAL A 358 -1.82 -20.25 25.97
N GLU A 359 -1.70 -20.25 27.30
CA GLU A 359 -2.78 -20.61 28.22
C GLU A 359 -3.68 -19.41 28.48
N LEU A 360 -4.99 -19.60 28.40
CA LEU A 360 -5.97 -18.54 28.62
C LEU A 360 -7.28 -19.05 29.24
N SER A 361 -7.99 -18.16 29.90
CA SER A 361 -9.39 -18.32 30.26
C SER A 361 -10.12 -17.04 29.86
N ILE A 362 -10.82 -17.09 28.73
CA ILE A 362 -11.58 -15.94 28.23
C ILE A 362 -12.66 -15.54 29.24
N LYS A 363 -13.25 -16.51 29.95
CA LYS A 363 -14.26 -16.27 30.97
C LYS A 363 -13.74 -15.43 32.15
N ASN A 364 -12.49 -15.64 32.55
CA ASN A 364 -11.84 -14.97 33.68
C ASN A 364 -10.89 -13.84 33.23
N ASP A 365 -10.90 -13.50 31.96
CA ASP A 365 -10.03 -12.47 31.35
C ASP A 365 -8.54 -12.67 31.67
N THR A 366 -8.06 -13.92 31.59
CA THR A 366 -6.66 -14.26 31.86
C THR A 366 -5.98 -14.79 30.60
N GLY A 367 -4.72 -14.41 30.38
CA GLY A 367 -3.89 -14.87 29.26
C GLY A 367 -4.12 -14.13 27.93
N LEU A 368 -5.10 -13.24 27.84
CA LEU A 368 -5.39 -12.50 26.59
C LEU A 368 -4.22 -11.59 26.18
N ASP A 369 -3.59 -10.91 27.13
CA ASP A 369 -2.42 -10.07 26.82
C ASP A 369 -1.22 -10.91 26.35
N THR A 370 -1.05 -12.13 26.90
CA THR A 370 -0.03 -13.06 26.41
C THR A 370 -0.31 -13.48 24.97
N LEU A 371 -1.58 -13.74 24.63
CA LEU A 371 -1.99 -14.06 23.26
C LEU A 371 -1.75 -12.86 22.32
N ARG A 372 -2.12 -11.64 22.72
CA ARG A 372 -1.85 -10.41 21.95
C ARG A 372 -0.36 -10.26 21.65
N ASN A 373 0.48 -10.41 22.65
CA ASN A 373 1.93 -10.34 22.49
C ASN A 373 2.46 -11.45 21.57
N ALA A 374 1.93 -12.66 21.66
CA ALA A 374 2.30 -13.77 20.77
C ALA A 374 1.89 -13.48 19.31
N ILE A 375 0.74 -12.86 19.08
CA ILE A 375 0.30 -12.43 17.75
C ILE A 375 1.25 -11.36 17.23
N ILE A 376 1.56 -10.31 18.02
CA ILE A 376 2.49 -9.25 17.62
C ILE A 376 3.86 -9.83 17.26
N GLN A 377 4.40 -10.73 18.08
CA GLN A 377 5.69 -11.37 17.80
C GLN A 377 5.67 -12.14 16.48
N LYS A 378 4.60 -12.91 16.20
CA LYS A 378 4.45 -13.61 14.91
C LYS A 378 4.34 -12.65 13.72
N ILE A 379 3.70 -11.50 13.92
CA ILE A 379 3.65 -10.44 12.91
C ILE A 379 5.05 -9.88 12.64
N GLU A 380 5.82 -9.60 13.67
CA GLU A 380 7.18 -9.07 13.56
C GLU A 380 8.12 -10.05 12.88
N ASP A 381 8.02 -11.35 13.20
CA ASP A 381 8.76 -12.42 12.54
C ASP A 381 8.40 -12.50 11.04
N PHE A 382 7.10 -12.43 10.72
CA PHE A 382 6.59 -12.39 9.34
C PHE A 382 7.03 -11.13 8.58
N ALA A 383 7.03 -9.96 9.25
CA ALA A 383 7.45 -8.70 8.66
C ALA A 383 8.97 -8.59 8.40
N GLY A 384 9.77 -9.54 8.88
CA GLY A 384 11.21 -9.60 8.62
C GLY A 384 12.05 -8.58 9.43
N GLY A 385 11.57 -8.12 10.58
CA GLY A 385 12.30 -7.28 11.51
C GLY A 385 12.79 -5.95 10.92
N ALA A 386 14.06 -5.63 11.00
CA ALA A 386 14.66 -4.35 10.60
C ALA A 386 14.54 -3.99 9.09
N ASN A 387 14.21 -4.95 8.22
CA ASN A 387 14.01 -4.72 6.78
C ASN A 387 12.56 -4.36 6.42
N ALA A 388 11.68 -4.16 7.40
CA ALA A 388 10.28 -3.79 7.18
C ALA A 388 10.07 -2.42 6.47
N ASP A 389 11.13 -1.64 6.26
CA ASP A 389 11.07 -0.32 5.64
C ASP A 389 11.10 -0.35 4.10
N LEU A 390 11.47 -1.47 3.49
CA LEU A 390 11.58 -1.64 2.04
C LEU A 390 10.73 -2.84 1.57
N LEU A 391 9.42 -2.66 1.56
CA LEU A 391 8.45 -3.67 1.13
C LEU A 391 7.67 -3.17 -0.08
N ILE A 392 7.39 -4.06 -1.02
CA ILE A 392 6.51 -3.78 -2.16
C ILE A 392 5.07 -3.97 -1.70
N THR A 393 4.20 -2.98 -1.96
CA THR A 393 2.79 -2.99 -1.55
C THR A 393 1.81 -2.99 -2.73
N ASN A 394 2.31 -2.76 -3.93
CA ASN A 394 1.48 -2.56 -5.11
C ASN A 394 1.62 -3.75 -6.08
N ALA A 395 0.49 -4.30 -6.54
CA ALA A 395 0.46 -5.43 -7.46
C ALA A 395 1.14 -5.14 -8.81
N ARG A 396 1.03 -3.89 -9.32
CA ARG A 396 1.71 -3.46 -10.55
C ARG A 396 3.23 -3.53 -10.39
N GLN A 397 3.75 -3.00 -9.27
CA GLN A 397 5.18 -3.03 -8.96
C GLN A 397 5.67 -4.48 -8.82
N ALA A 398 4.91 -5.34 -8.13
CA ALA A 398 5.24 -6.75 -7.97
C ALA A 398 5.27 -7.48 -9.32
N ALA A 399 4.29 -7.25 -10.20
CA ALA A 399 4.25 -7.85 -11.54
C ALA A 399 5.43 -7.38 -12.41
N ALA A 400 5.80 -6.10 -12.34
CA ALA A 400 6.95 -5.58 -13.07
C ALA A 400 8.28 -6.17 -12.55
N LEU A 401 8.43 -6.33 -11.23
CA LEU A 401 9.59 -7.00 -10.63
C LEU A 401 9.65 -8.49 -10.96
N GLU A 402 8.52 -9.17 -11.03
CA GLU A 402 8.46 -10.57 -11.46
C GLU A 402 8.88 -10.73 -12.93
N ALA A 403 8.42 -9.83 -13.82
CA ALA A 403 8.85 -9.78 -15.20
C ALA A 403 10.36 -9.50 -15.31
N ALA A 404 10.88 -8.53 -14.55
CA ALA A 404 12.32 -8.26 -14.48
C ALA A 404 13.12 -9.47 -13.96
N SER A 405 12.60 -10.21 -12.98
CA SER A 405 13.22 -11.44 -12.48
C SER A 405 13.28 -12.53 -13.54
N ASN A 406 12.24 -12.64 -14.37
CA ASN A 406 12.19 -13.64 -15.46
C ASN A 406 13.20 -13.28 -16.56
N SER A 407 13.26 -12.02 -17.01
CA SER A 407 14.23 -11.56 -18.01
C SER A 407 15.68 -11.68 -17.49
N ASN A 408 15.92 -11.36 -16.22
CA ASN A 408 17.25 -11.54 -15.62
C ASN A 408 17.67 -13.01 -15.49
N ARG A 409 16.74 -13.94 -15.30
CA ARG A 409 17.03 -15.39 -15.37
C ARG A 409 17.40 -15.83 -16.79
N ALA A 410 16.74 -15.31 -17.81
CA ALA A 410 17.10 -15.56 -19.21
C ALA A 410 18.49 -15.00 -19.52
N LEU A 411 18.77 -13.76 -19.12
CA LEU A 411 20.08 -13.12 -19.17
C LEU A 411 21.19 -13.99 -18.55
N LEU A 412 20.98 -14.49 -17.33
CA LEU A 412 21.93 -15.36 -16.65
C LEU A 412 22.16 -16.69 -17.38
N ALA A 413 21.09 -17.30 -17.90
CA ALA A 413 21.20 -18.54 -18.67
C ALA A 413 21.99 -18.30 -19.98
N ALA A 414 21.74 -17.21 -20.66
CA ALA A 414 22.47 -16.81 -21.88
C ALA A 414 23.95 -16.56 -21.61
N LEU A 415 24.28 -15.80 -20.56
CA LEU A 415 25.66 -15.57 -20.12
C LEU A 415 26.40 -16.87 -19.80
N ARG A 416 25.78 -17.79 -19.08
CA ARG A 416 26.40 -19.08 -18.70
C ARG A 416 26.57 -20.04 -19.87
N SER A 417 25.67 -19.97 -20.87
CA SER A 417 25.68 -20.86 -22.02
C SER A 417 26.63 -20.41 -23.14
N GLY A 418 27.34 -19.28 -22.96
CA GLY A 418 28.26 -18.80 -23.99
C GLY A 418 27.56 -18.20 -25.24
N ILE A 419 26.30 -17.77 -25.09
CA ILE A 419 25.55 -17.11 -26.16
C ILE A 419 26.24 -15.78 -26.54
N PRO A 420 26.27 -15.40 -27.84
CA PRO A 420 26.83 -14.14 -28.29
C PRO A 420 26.25 -12.91 -27.61
N ALA A 421 27.05 -11.88 -27.39
CA ALA A 421 26.73 -10.69 -26.59
C ALA A 421 25.53 -9.89 -27.15
N ASP A 422 25.28 -9.90 -28.46
CA ASP A 422 24.13 -9.25 -29.10
C ASP A 422 22.78 -9.83 -28.65
N LEU A 423 22.70 -11.14 -28.47
CA LEU A 423 21.49 -11.80 -27.96
C LEU A 423 21.34 -11.61 -26.44
N VAL A 424 22.43 -11.63 -25.68
CA VAL A 424 22.46 -11.33 -24.26
C VAL A 424 21.97 -9.91 -24.00
N ALA A 425 22.33 -8.95 -24.83
CA ALA A 425 21.93 -7.54 -24.71
C ALA A 425 20.41 -7.34 -24.80
N GLN A 426 19.69 -8.23 -25.49
CA GLN A 426 18.21 -8.15 -25.54
C GLN A 426 17.59 -8.44 -24.18
N ASP A 427 17.95 -9.55 -23.53
CA ASP A 427 17.42 -9.92 -22.21
C ASP A 427 17.76 -8.85 -21.15
N LEU A 428 18.93 -8.23 -21.28
CA LEU A 428 19.35 -7.13 -20.43
C LEU A 428 18.47 -5.89 -20.61
N ARG A 429 18.18 -5.51 -21.89
CA ARG A 429 17.27 -4.38 -22.18
C ARG A 429 15.86 -4.64 -21.66
N GLU A 430 15.35 -5.86 -21.74
CA GLU A 430 14.06 -6.25 -21.18
C GLU A 430 14.06 -6.13 -19.65
N THR A 431 15.13 -6.57 -18.97
CA THR A 431 15.26 -6.43 -17.52
C THR A 431 15.24 -4.95 -17.11
N LEU A 432 16.01 -4.10 -17.80
CA LEU A 432 16.02 -2.64 -17.60
C LEU A 432 14.65 -2.02 -17.85
N HIS A 433 13.95 -2.43 -18.91
CA HIS A 433 12.62 -1.95 -19.24
C HIS A 433 11.62 -2.27 -18.13
N HIS A 434 11.59 -3.49 -17.63
CA HIS A 434 10.69 -3.91 -16.55
C HIS A 434 10.96 -3.16 -15.24
N LEU A 435 12.23 -2.92 -14.89
CA LEU A 435 12.56 -2.09 -13.72
C LEU A 435 12.11 -0.64 -13.91
N ALA A 436 12.27 -0.08 -15.11
CA ALA A 436 11.84 1.28 -15.44
C ALA A 436 10.32 1.46 -15.38
N THR A 437 9.53 0.40 -15.62
CA THR A 437 8.07 0.47 -15.47
C THR A 437 7.61 0.58 -14.01
N VAL A 438 8.41 0.15 -13.05
CA VAL A 438 8.10 0.29 -11.62
C VAL A 438 8.06 1.77 -11.22
N THR A 439 9.07 2.54 -11.60
CA THR A 439 9.17 3.98 -11.31
C THR A 439 8.40 4.86 -12.30
N GLY A 440 7.90 4.27 -13.40
CA GLY A 440 7.15 5.00 -14.42
C GLY A 440 8.05 5.78 -15.41
N SER A 441 9.36 5.53 -15.41
CA SER A 441 10.28 6.10 -16.41
C SER A 441 9.92 5.63 -17.83
N VAL A 442 9.28 4.46 -17.94
CA VAL A 442 8.64 3.93 -19.15
C VAL A 442 7.19 3.60 -18.79
N THR A 443 6.25 4.33 -19.38
CA THR A 443 4.81 4.15 -19.12
C THR A 443 3.96 4.65 -20.28
N THR A 444 2.73 4.18 -20.42
CA THR A 444 1.77 4.65 -21.42
C THR A 444 0.68 5.53 -20.78
N PRO A 445 0.05 6.45 -21.56
CA PRO A 445 -1.05 7.26 -21.06
C PRO A 445 -2.20 6.44 -20.46
N GLU A 446 -2.52 5.25 -21.02
CA GLU A 446 -3.57 4.37 -20.52
C GLU A 446 -3.24 3.79 -19.14
N ILE A 447 -1.99 3.40 -18.91
CA ILE A 447 -1.52 2.92 -17.60
C ILE A 447 -1.64 4.03 -16.57
N LEU A 448 -1.18 5.24 -16.90
CA LEU A 448 -1.31 6.40 -16.01
C LEU A 448 -2.76 6.73 -15.70
N ALA A 449 -3.64 6.76 -16.71
CA ALA A 449 -5.06 7.01 -16.51
C ALA A 449 -5.70 5.97 -15.57
N THR A 450 -5.36 4.69 -15.75
CA THR A 450 -5.86 3.61 -14.90
C THR A 450 -5.39 3.74 -13.45
N ILE A 451 -4.12 4.09 -13.22
CA ILE A 451 -3.57 4.26 -11.87
C ILE A 451 -4.25 5.44 -11.18
N PHE A 452 -4.26 6.61 -11.82
CA PHE A 452 -4.78 7.84 -11.21
C PHE A 452 -6.30 7.85 -11.05
N SER A 453 -7.06 7.10 -11.86
CA SER A 453 -8.53 6.96 -11.70
C SER A 453 -8.95 6.36 -10.34
N ARG A 454 -8.05 5.67 -9.65
CA ARG A 454 -8.29 5.09 -8.31
C ARG A 454 -8.04 6.07 -7.17
N PHE A 455 -7.51 7.26 -7.47
CA PHE A 455 -7.24 8.28 -6.46
C PHE A 455 -8.50 9.10 -6.17
N CYS A 456 -8.52 9.76 -5.01
CA CYS A 456 -9.60 10.69 -4.68
C CYS A 456 -9.55 11.93 -5.58
N VAL A 457 -10.73 12.50 -5.88
CA VAL A 457 -10.84 13.83 -6.51
C VAL A 457 -10.25 14.86 -5.54
N GLY A 458 -9.43 15.78 -6.06
CA GLY A 458 -8.74 16.79 -5.22
C GLY A 458 -7.31 16.38 -4.79
N LYS A 459 -6.84 15.22 -5.28
CA LYS A 459 -5.47 14.73 -5.10
C LYS A 459 -4.78 14.38 -6.41
#